data_f74f7aa83452eb70342bd5475ab86546
#
_entry.id   f74f7aa83452eb70342bd5475ab86546
#
_cell.length_a   1.000
_cell.length_b   1.000
_cell.length_c   1.000
_cell.angle_alpha   90.00
_cell.angle_beta   90.00
_cell.angle_gamma   90.00
#
_symmetry.space_group_name_H-M   'P 1'
#
loop_
_entity.id
_entity.type
_entity.pdbx_description
1 polymer ?
#
loop_
_entity_poly.entity_id
_entity_poly.type
_entity_poly.pdbx_seq_one_letter_code
_entity_poly.pdbx_strand_id
1 'polypeptide(L)'
;GELPGVEKISMTSYIHGASAPVDVMLRGSNFAELDALAQEIKQFLVNYEGVREVQDSFVEGKEQIKLTIKPEAQLLGLSSVDIGHQVRQAFEGREVQRILRNQDEVKVFVRYPLNERESLATLENMYISNAQGTKIPIKEVVDMEYMRGPATITHTDGFRTVHVTANVDQKIVQVPNLIEETELFLRDIQTKYPEIIYSFEGESKEASRTYNSL
;
A
#
# COMPACT_ATOMS: atom_id res chain seq x y z
N GLY A 1 -17.29 -16.10 -18.79
CA GLY A 1 -18.14 -16.22 -17.61
C GLY A 1 -17.48 -15.47 -16.47
N GLU A 2 -18.17 -14.51 -15.87
CA GLU A 2 -17.71 -13.79 -14.69
C GLU A 2 -17.64 -14.77 -13.51
N LEU A 3 -16.50 -14.83 -12.86
CA LEU A 3 -16.33 -15.59 -11.62
C LEU A 3 -16.66 -14.65 -10.45
N PRO A 4 -17.69 -14.93 -9.65
CA PRO A 4 -18.04 -14.07 -8.53
C PRO A 4 -16.93 -14.08 -7.47
N GLY A 5 -16.49 -12.88 -7.06
CA GLY A 5 -15.45 -12.67 -6.05
C GLY A 5 -14.02 -12.51 -6.59
N VAL A 6 -13.85 -12.41 -7.90
CA VAL A 6 -12.53 -12.16 -8.51
C VAL A 6 -12.50 -10.73 -9.06
N GLU A 7 -11.77 -9.84 -8.40
CA GLU A 7 -11.66 -8.45 -8.83
C GLU A 7 -10.80 -8.27 -10.09
N LYS A 8 -9.82 -9.13 -10.33
CA LYS A 8 -8.96 -9.10 -11.51
C LYS A 8 -8.33 -10.48 -11.77
N ILE A 9 -8.47 -11.00 -12.99
CA ILE A 9 -7.65 -12.12 -13.47
C ILE A 9 -6.66 -11.52 -14.46
N SER A 10 -5.39 -11.40 -14.07
CA SER A 10 -4.30 -11.15 -15.00
C SER A 10 -3.51 -12.44 -15.18
N MET A 11 -3.47 -12.99 -16.39
CA MET A 11 -2.54 -14.06 -16.73
C MET A 11 -1.22 -13.42 -17.15
N THR A 12 -0.33 -13.21 -16.19
CA THR A 12 1.04 -12.79 -16.47
C THR A 12 1.89 -14.05 -16.58
N SER A 13 2.34 -14.36 -17.79
CA SER A 13 3.34 -15.40 -18.00
C SER A 13 4.69 -14.84 -17.58
N TYR A 14 5.07 -15.00 -16.33
CA TYR A 14 6.45 -14.79 -15.92
C TYR A 14 7.31 -15.92 -16.48
N ILE A 15 7.89 -15.70 -17.64
CA ILE A 15 9.09 -16.43 -18.03
C ILE A 15 10.19 -15.88 -17.13
N HIS A 16 10.70 -16.71 -16.22
CA HIS A 16 11.84 -16.38 -15.37
C HIS A 16 12.98 -15.82 -16.22
N GLY A 17 13.24 -14.51 -16.12
CA GLY A 17 14.39 -13.86 -16.76
C GLY A 17 14.10 -12.76 -17.77
N ALA A 18 12.87 -12.54 -18.22
CA ALA A 18 12.55 -11.38 -19.06
C ALA A 18 12.10 -10.20 -18.18
N SER A 19 12.95 -9.18 -18.04
CA SER A 19 12.52 -7.90 -17.46
C SER A 19 11.58 -7.20 -18.43
N ALA A 20 10.63 -6.42 -17.91
CA ALA A 20 9.76 -5.61 -18.76
C ALA A 20 10.61 -4.69 -19.64
N PRO A 21 10.21 -4.45 -20.92
CA PRO A 21 10.94 -3.55 -21.80
C PRO A 21 11.14 -2.15 -21.22
N VAL A 22 10.14 -1.68 -20.47
CA VAL A 22 10.25 -0.44 -19.68
C VAL A 22 10.07 -0.79 -18.21
N ASP A 23 11.06 -0.44 -17.40
CA ASP A 23 11.02 -0.56 -15.94
C ASP A 23 11.66 0.68 -15.34
N VAL A 24 10.83 1.51 -14.71
CA VAL A 24 11.25 2.71 -13.98
C VAL A 24 11.18 2.43 -12.50
N MET A 25 12.34 2.40 -11.85
CA MET A 25 12.44 2.25 -10.40
C MET A 25 12.47 3.63 -9.74
N LEU A 26 11.57 3.85 -8.81
CA LEU A 26 11.48 5.06 -7.98
C LEU A 26 11.93 4.72 -6.56
N ARG A 27 12.74 5.59 -5.95
CA ARG A 27 13.22 5.45 -4.57
C ARG A 27 12.98 6.73 -3.80
N GLY A 28 12.42 6.62 -2.60
CA GLY A 28 12.16 7.78 -1.73
C GLY A 28 11.71 7.37 -0.34
N SER A 29 11.64 8.35 0.56
CA SER A 29 11.20 8.16 1.95
C SER A 29 9.68 8.32 2.10
N ASN A 30 9.08 9.20 1.30
CA ASN A 30 7.67 9.56 1.37
C ASN A 30 6.83 8.68 0.44
N PHE A 31 5.98 7.84 1.05
CA PHE A 31 5.11 6.94 0.30
C PHE A 31 4.09 7.66 -0.60
N ALA A 32 3.48 8.73 -0.09
CA ALA A 32 2.45 9.46 -0.84
C ALA A 32 3.03 10.14 -2.10
N GLU A 33 4.26 10.63 -2.02
CA GLU A 33 4.96 11.20 -3.16
C GLU A 33 5.38 10.13 -4.18
N LEU A 34 5.84 8.96 -3.70
CA LEU A 34 6.17 7.83 -4.56
C LEU A 34 4.95 7.34 -5.33
N ASP A 35 3.80 7.21 -4.66
CA ASP A 35 2.55 6.82 -5.30
C ASP A 35 2.10 7.87 -6.32
N ALA A 36 2.08 9.15 -5.94
CA ALA A 36 1.70 10.24 -6.84
C ALA A 36 2.56 10.24 -8.11
N LEU A 37 3.88 10.14 -7.97
CA LEU A 37 4.79 10.09 -9.12
C LEU A 37 4.59 8.83 -9.96
N ALA A 38 4.39 7.67 -9.33
CA ALA A 38 4.12 6.42 -10.04
C ALA A 38 2.82 6.52 -10.88
N GLN A 39 1.77 7.15 -10.35
CA GLN A 39 0.53 7.37 -11.10
C GLN A 39 0.73 8.35 -12.28
N GLU A 40 1.52 9.40 -12.10
CA GLU A 40 1.84 10.34 -13.20
C GLU A 40 2.62 9.63 -14.33
N ILE A 41 3.61 8.79 -13.99
CA ILE A 41 4.34 7.97 -14.97
C ILE A 41 3.42 6.97 -15.68
N LYS A 42 2.55 6.29 -14.91
CA LYS A 42 1.57 5.36 -15.51
C LYS A 42 0.67 6.08 -16.50
N GLN A 43 0.17 7.26 -16.15
CA GLN A 43 -0.68 8.05 -17.02
C GLN A 43 0.04 8.49 -18.29
N PHE A 44 1.30 8.89 -18.19
CA PHE A 44 2.16 9.20 -19.34
C PHE A 44 2.30 7.98 -20.26
N LEU A 45 2.69 6.82 -19.69
CA LEU A 45 2.93 5.60 -20.46
C LEU A 45 1.64 5.02 -21.09
N VAL A 46 0.50 5.06 -20.40
CA VAL A 46 -0.78 4.57 -20.93
C VAL A 46 -1.23 5.36 -22.17
N ASN A 47 -0.92 6.67 -22.20
CA ASN A 47 -1.27 7.53 -23.33
C ASN A 47 -0.30 7.40 -24.52
N TYR A 48 0.79 6.67 -24.37
CA TYR A 48 1.79 6.49 -25.43
C TYR A 48 1.35 5.36 -26.38
N GLU A 49 1.30 5.67 -27.68
CA GLU A 49 0.86 4.71 -28.69
C GLU A 49 1.78 3.48 -28.74
N GLY A 50 1.20 2.29 -28.69
CA GLY A 50 1.94 1.02 -28.70
C GLY A 50 2.42 0.53 -27.33
N VAL A 51 2.21 1.30 -26.26
CA VAL A 51 2.43 0.82 -24.89
C VAL A 51 1.22 0.01 -24.41
N ARG A 52 1.49 -1.07 -23.70
CA ARG A 52 0.48 -1.99 -23.17
C ARG A 52 0.85 -2.41 -21.74
N GLU A 53 -0.16 -2.85 -20.99
CA GLU A 53 0.02 -3.49 -19.67
C GLU A 53 0.89 -2.67 -18.71
N VAL A 54 0.59 -1.36 -18.59
CA VAL A 54 1.29 -0.51 -17.63
C VAL A 54 0.88 -0.90 -16.21
N GLN A 55 1.83 -1.25 -15.38
CA GLN A 55 1.63 -1.70 -14.01
C GLN A 55 2.62 -1.00 -13.08
N ASP A 56 2.25 -0.88 -11.81
CA ASP A 56 3.17 -0.52 -10.77
C ASP A 56 3.34 -1.69 -9.77
N SER A 57 4.39 -1.63 -8.98
CA SER A 57 4.65 -2.61 -7.92
C SER A 57 3.87 -2.31 -6.64
N PHE A 58 3.04 -1.28 -6.62
CA PHE A 58 2.10 -1.09 -5.53
C PHE A 58 1.03 -2.18 -5.58
N VAL A 59 1.20 -3.18 -4.75
CA VAL A 59 0.10 -4.11 -4.50
C VAL A 59 -0.87 -3.39 -3.60
N GLU A 60 -2.08 -3.13 -4.07
CA GLU A 60 -3.15 -2.60 -3.22
C GLU A 60 -3.30 -3.52 -2.01
N GLY A 61 -3.00 -2.98 -0.85
CA GLY A 61 -3.17 -3.68 0.41
C GLY A 61 -4.63 -3.70 0.85
N LYS A 62 -4.87 -4.38 1.94
CA LYS A 62 -6.18 -4.39 2.58
C LYS A 62 -6.58 -2.98 3.00
N GLU A 63 -7.85 -2.69 2.95
CA GLU A 63 -8.40 -1.48 3.57
C GLU A 63 -7.95 -1.41 5.03
N GLN A 64 -7.43 -0.26 5.41
CA GLN A 64 -6.92 0.01 6.74
C GLN A 64 -7.65 1.23 7.31
N ILE A 65 -7.88 1.19 8.61
CA ILE A 65 -8.40 2.33 9.35
C ILE A 65 -7.28 2.83 10.25
N LYS A 66 -6.79 4.02 9.95
CA LYS A 66 -5.83 4.71 10.81
C LYS A 66 -6.58 5.46 11.88
N LEU A 67 -6.27 5.16 13.13
CA LEU A 67 -6.81 5.86 14.29
C LEU A 67 -5.79 6.87 14.77
N THR A 68 -6.10 8.15 14.64
CA THR A 68 -5.28 9.24 15.17
C THR A 68 -5.93 9.75 16.46
N ILE A 69 -5.16 9.74 17.55
CA ILE A 69 -5.68 10.09 18.88
C ILE A 69 -5.74 11.59 19.02
N LYS A 70 -6.91 12.07 19.44
CA LYS A 70 -7.15 13.50 19.71
C LYS A 70 -6.49 13.93 21.02
N PRO A 71 -6.05 15.19 21.15
CA PRO A 71 -5.49 15.70 22.41
C PRO A 71 -6.43 15.55 23.60
N GLU A 72 -7.75 15.64 23.36
CA GLU A 72 -8.80 15.52 24.37
C GLU A 72 -8.81 14.16 25.06
N ALA A 73 -8.34 13.09 24.39
CA ALA A 73 -8.25 11.76 24.97
C ALA A 73 -7.37 11.74 26.23
N GLN A 74 -6.28 12.51 26.25
CA GLN A 74 -5.38 12.59 27.41
C GLN A 74 -6.06 13.27 28.59
N LEU A 75 -6.89 14.30 28.33
CA LEU A 75 -7.67 14.99 29.38
C LEU A 75 -8.71 14.06 30.00
N LEU A 76 -9.21 13.12 29.24
CA LEU A 76 -10.16 12.09 29.69
C LEU A 76 -9.48 10.87 30.34
N GLY A 77 -8.14 10.91 30.51
CA GLY A 77 -7.36 9.84 31.13
C GLY A 77 -7.17 8.62 30.25
N LEU A 78 -7.16 8.81 28.91
CA LEU A 78 -6.93 7.74 27.92
C LEU A 78 -5.58 7.95 27.24
N SER A 79 -4.80 6.89 27.17
CA SER A 79 -3.58 6.83 26.36
C SER A 79 -3.82 6.12 25.03
N SER A 80 -2.87 6.25 24.08
CA SER A 80 -2.89 5.50 22.81
C SER A 80 -2.90 3.99 23.04
N VAL A 81 -2.19 3.55 24.07
CA VAL A 81 -2.08 2.13 24.44
C VAL A 81 -3.43 1.62 24.93
N ASP A 82 -4.13 2.39 25.78
CA ASP A 82 -5.43 2.00 26.32
C ASP A 82 -6.48 1.85 25.22
N ILE A 83 -6.54 2.82 24.31
CA ILE A 83 -7.46 2.80 23.16
C ILE A 83 -7.14 1.61 22.25
N GLY A 84 -5.86 1.45 21.87
CA GLY A 84 -5.43 0.36 21.00
C GLY A 84 -5.71 -1.02 21.60
N HIS A 85 -5.50 -1.19 22.89
CA HIS A 85 -5.82 -2.45 23.59
C HIS A 85 -7.31 -2.75 23.57
N GLN A 86 -8.17 -1.78 23.85
CA GLN A 86 -9.62 -1.99 23.89
C GLN A 86 -10.19 -2.29 22.49
N VAL A 87 -9.74 -1.57 21.46
CA VAL A 87 -10.11 -1.85 20.06
C VAL A 87 -9.67 -3.26 19.69
N ARG A 88 -8.42 -3.61 19.97
CA ARG A 88 -7.88 -4.94 19.68
C ARG A 88 -8.65 -6.05 20.38
N GLN A 89 -8.97 -5.87 21.66
CA GLN A 89 -9.75 -6.86 22.43
C GLN A 89 -11.15 -7.05 21.86
N ALA A 90 -11.79 -6.00 21.37
CA ALA A 90 -13.12 -6.07 20.80
C ALA A 90 -13.14 -6.84 19.47
N PHE A 91 -12.17 -6.57 18.58
CA PHE A 91 -12.17 -7.10 17.21
C PHE A 91 -11.36 -8.40 17.06
N GLU A 92 -10.14 -8.48 17.55
CA GLU A 92 -9.32 -9.71 17.52
C GLU A 92 -9.72 -10.69 18.63
N GLY A 93 -10.06 -10.15 19.79
CA GLY A 93 -10.39 -10.89 20.98
C GLY A 93 -9.25 -10.94 21.99
N ARG A 94 -9.63 -11.25 23.23
CA ARG A 94 -8.74 -11.51 24.34
C ARG A 94 -8.81 -12.97 24.73
N GLU A 95 -7.68 -13.65 24.80
CA GLU A 95 -7.58 -14.97 25.42
C GLU A 95 -7.81 -14.80 26.93
N VAL A 96 -8.90 -15.35 27.43
CA VAL A 96 -9.29 -15.25 28.85
C VAL A 96 -8.95 -16.50 29.62
N GLN A 97 -8.85 -17.65 28.94
CA GLN A 97 -8.53 -18.92 29.56
C GLN A 97 -7.89 -19.88 28.56
N ARG A 98 -7.00 -20.71 29.05
CA ARG A 98 -6.37 -21.80 28.32
C ARG A 98 -6.55 -23.08 29.13
N ILE A 99 -7.16 -24.07 28.55
CA ILE A 99 -7.52 -25.36 29.20
C ILE A 99 -6.81 -26.47 28.46
N LEU A 100 -6.05 -27.29 29.16
CA LEU A 100 -5.50 -28.52 28.62
C LEU A 100 -6.57 -29.63 28.78
N ARG A 101 -7.03 -30.18 27.68
CA ARG A 101 -8.04 -31.26 27.66
C ARG A 101 -7.43 -32.48 26.98
N ASN A 102 -7.04 -33.45 27.77
CA ASN A 102 -6.23 -34.60 27.34
C ASN A 102 -4.86 -34.14 26.81
N GLN A 103 -4.65 -34.21 25.48
CA GLN A 103 -3.44 -33.75 24.78
C GLN A 103 -3.67 -32.47 23.97
N ASP A 104 -4.93 -31.96 23.94
CA ASP A 104 -5.32 -30.80 23.17
C ASP A 104 -5.38 -29.54 24.04
N GLU A 105 -4.83 -28.46 23.50
CA GLU A 105 -4.89 -27.13 24.12
C GLU A 105 -6.11 -26.37 23.59
N VAL A 106 -7.08 -26.11 24.47
CA VAL A 106 -8.29 -25.33 24.15
C VAL A 106 -8.11 -23.90 24.64
N LYS A 107 -8.14 -22.93 23.71
CA LYS A 107 -8.06 -21.51 24.02
C LYS A 107 -9.45 -20.89 24.01
N VAL A 108 -9.80 -20.16 25.06
CA VAL A 108 -11.07 -19.45 25.17
C VAL A 108 -10.83 -17.96 24.88
N PHE A 109 -11.49 -17.45 23.84
CA PHE A 109 -11.43 -16.05 23.46
C PHE A 109 -12.76 -15.35 23.69
N VAL A 110 -12.69 -14.10 24.19
CA VAL A 110 -13.83 -13.17 24.25
C VAL A 110 -13.61 -12.07 23.23
N ARG A 111 -14.56 -11.88 22.33
CA ARG A 111 -14.56 -10.85 21.29
C ARG A 111 -15.98 -10.56 20.82
N TYR A 112 -16.17 -9.48 20.04
CA TYR A 112 -17.46 -9.23 19.38
C TYR A 112 -17.85 -10.35 18.42
N PRO A 113 -19.16 -10.60 18.22
CA PRO A 113 -19.63 -11.56 17.23
C PRO A 113 -19.19 -11.16 15.81
N LEU A 114 -19.16 -12.13 14.89
CA LEU A 114 -18.57 -11.94 13.56
C LEU A 114 -19.20 -10.77 12.78
N ASN A 115 -20.52 -10.70 12.76
CA ASN A 115 -21.28 -9.65 12.10
C ASN A 115 -20.96 -8.23 12.61
N GLU A 116 -20.61 -8.09 13.89
CA GLU A 116 -20.20 -6.82 14.46
C GLU A 116 -18.74 -6.49 14.14
N ARG A 117 -17.87 -7.48 14.04
CA ARG A 117 -16.44 -7.29 13.73
C ARG A 117 -16.18 -6.95 12.25
N GLU A 118 -17.10 -7.30 11.37
CA GLU A 118 -17.05 -6.99 9.94
C GLU A 118 -17.72 -5.64 9.62
N SER A 119 -18.33 -5.00 10.62
CA SER A 119 -19.02 -3.73 10.45
C SER A 119 -18.19 -2.56 10.94
N LEU A 120 -17.94 -1.61 10.03
CA LEU A 120 -17.29 -0.36 10.32
C LEU A 120 -18.09 0.47 11.35
N ALA A 121 -19.42 0.45 11.24
CA ALA A 121 -20.30 1.11 12.17
C ALA A 121 -20.11 0.63 13.63
N THR A 122 -19.68 -0.60 13.83
CA THR A 122 -19.36 -1.10 15.17
C THR A 122 -18.15 -0.39 15.76
N LEU A 123 -17.10 -0.16 14.97
CA LEU A 123 -15.95 0.61 15.41
C LEU A 123 -16.33 2.06 15.71
N GLU A 124 -17.07 2.70 14.84
CA GLU A 124 -17.48 4.11 14.99
C GLU A 124 -18.38 4.34 16.22
N ASN A 125 -19.19 3.34 16.58
CA ASN A 125 -20.10 3.44 17.72
C ASN A 125 -19.57 2.75 18.99
N MET A 126 -18.32 2.31 18.97
CA MET A 126 -17.67 1.68 20.12
C MET A 126 -17.47 2.68 21.26
N TYR A 127 -17.56 2.19 22.50
CA TYR A 127 -17.20 2.93 23.70
C TYR A 127 -15.86 2.45 24.24
N ILE A 128 -15.00 3.41 24.61
CA ILE A 128 -13.74 3.17 25.28
C ILE A 128 -13.91 3.54 26.77
N SER A 129 -13.38 2.73 27.66
CA SER A 129 -13.42 2.96 29.10
C SER A 129 -12.08 3.52 29.59
N ASN A 130 -12.13 4.62 30.36
CA ASN A 130 -10.95 5.11 31.07
C ASN A 130 -10.66 4.32 32.36
N ALA A 131 -9.58 4.65 33.07
CA ALA A 131 -9.18 3.99 34.31
C ALA A 131 -10.24 4.09 35.43
N GLN A 132 -11.13 5.11 35.37
CA GLN A 132 -12.23 5.32 36.32
C GLN A 132 -13.50 4.54 35.90
N GLY A 133 -13.47 3.80 34.77
CA GLY A 133 -14.61 3.07 34.26
C GLY A 133 -15.64 3.90 33.49
N THR A 134 -15.35 5.17 33.23
CA THR A 134 -16.23 6.04 32.42
C THR A 134 -16.18 5.61 30.97
N LYS A 135 -17.37 5.41 30.36
CA LYS A 135 -17.51 5.05 28.95
C LYS A 135 -17.56 6.30 28.09
N ILE A 136 -16.66 6.38 27.15
CA ILE A 136 -16.47 7.51 26.24
C ILE A 136 -16.64 7.03 24.81
N PRO A 137 -17.47 7.65 23.96
CA PRO A 137 -17.56 7.28 22.54
C PRO A 137 -16.21 7.41 21.86
N ILE A 138 -15.79 6.39 21.06
CA ILE A 138 -14.48 6.39 20.44
C ILE A 138 -14.25 7.61 19.54
N LYS A 139 -15.27 8.08 18.84
CA LYS A 139 -15.22 9.27 17.97
C LYS A 139 -14.92 10.59 18.68
N GLU A 140 -15.06 10.65 20.00
CA GLU A 140 -14.67 11.81 20.80
C GLU A 140 -13.16 11.84 21.08
N VAL A 141 -12.49 10.69 20.99
CA VAL A 141 -11.10 10.53 21.37
C VAL A 141 -10.17 10.12 20.22
N VAL A 142 -10.72 9.77 19.04
CA VAL A 142 -9.93 9.47 17.84
C VAL A 142 -10.55 10.08 16.60
N ASP A 143 -9.69 10.42 15.63
CA ASP A 143 -10.04 10.65 14.23
C ASP A 143 -9.79 9.36 13.47
N MET A 144 -10.73 9.00 12.59
CA MET A 144 -10.67 7.79 11.77
C MET A 144 -10.44 8.18 10.32
N GLU A 145 -9.34 7.71 9.76
CA GLU A 145 -8.98 7.92 8.37
C GLU A 145 -8.98 6.57 7.65
N TYR A 146 -9.79 6.46 6.61
CA TYR A 146 -9.85 5.27 5.76
C TYR A 146 -8.79 5.38 4.68
N MET A 147 -7.92 4.38 4.63
CA MET A 147 -6.83 4.36 3.65
C MET A 147 -6.64 2.95 3.11
N ARG A 148 -6.15 2.84 1.91
CA ARG A 148 -5.57 1.60 1.41
C ARG A 148 -4.06 1.72 1.54
N GLY A 149 -3.48 0.91 2.38
CA GLY A 149 -2.03 0.84 2.51
C GLY A 149 -1.44 -0.10 1.47
N PRO A 150 -0.16 0.00 1.14
CA PRO A 150 0.50 -1.00 0.30
C PRO A 150 0.52 -2.35 1.02
N ALA A 151 0.20 -3.43 0.29
CA ALA A 151 0.30 -4.79 0.84
C ALA A 151 1.75 -5.20 1.09
N THR A 152 2.66 -4.70 0.28
CA THR A 152 4.10 -4.97 0.35
C THR A 152 4.88 -3.67 0.22
N ILE A 153 5.85 -3.46 1.08
CA ILE A 153 6.80 -2.34 0.99
C ILE A 153 8.16 -2.96 0.66
N THR A 154 8.62 -2.74 -0.56
CA THR A 154 9.97 -3.16 -0.97
C THR A 154 10.97 -2.08 -0.57
N HIS A 155 12.10 -2.49 0.02
CA HIS A 155 13.20 -1.61 0.34
C HIS A 155 14.44 -2.07 -0.42
N THR A 156 15.09 -1.14 -1.08
CA THR A 156 16.40 -1.35 -1.70
C THR A 156 17.34 -0.27 -1.15
N ASP A 157 18.48 -0.68 -0.60
CA ASP A 157 19.47 0.21 0.02
C ASP A 157 18.90 1.11 1.13
N GLY A 158 17.89 0.63 1.88
CA GLY A 158 17.25 1.37 2.97
C GLY A 158 16.14 2.33 2.54
N PHE A 159 15.93 2.55 1.24
CA PHE A 159 14.85 3.37 0.71
C PHE A 159 13.66 2.52 0.25
N ARG A 160 12.46 3.07 0.38
CA ARG A 160 11.27 2.49 -0.23
C ARG A 160 11.39 2.54 -1.74
N THR A 161 11.07 1.43 -2.39
CA THR A 161 11.22 1.29 -3.84
C THR A 161 9.90 0.92 -4.48
N VAL A 162 9.59 1.57 -5.59
CA VAL A 162 8.44 1.31 -6.43
C VAL A 162 8.92 1.15 -7.87
N HIS A 163 8.42 0.14 -8.54
CA HIS A 163 8.66 -0.08 -9.96
C HIS A 163 7.40 0.26 -10.75
N VAL A 164 7.55 1.01 -11.83
CA VAL A 164 6.54 1.20 -12.86
C VAL A 164 7.02 0.49 -14.12
N THR A 165 6.28 -0.52 -14.53
CA THR A 165 6.66 -1.38 -15.65
C THR A 165 5.64 -1.27 -16.77
N ALA A 166 6.11 -1.38 -18.02
CA ALA A 166 5.25 -1.40 -19.18
C ALA A 166 5.76 -2.39 -20.24
N ASN A 167 4.82 -3.05 -20.90
CA ASN A 167 5.07 -3.81 -22.12
C ASN A 167 4.81 -2.93 -23.34
N VAL A 168 5.55 -3.19 -24.43
CA VAL A 168 5.43 -2.42 -25.67
C VAL A 168 5.22 -3.34 -26.87
N ASP A 169 4.45 -2.88 -27.85
CA ASP A 169 4.40 -3.49 -29.15
C ASP A 169 5.58 -2.97 -29.99
N GLN A 170 6.65 -3.75 -30.06
CA GLN A 170 7.88 -3.39 -30.78
C GLN A 170 7.70 -3.15 -32.28
N LYS A 171 6.52 -3.48 -32.83
CA LYS A 171 6.17 -3.14 -34.22
C LYS A 171 5.73 -1.69 -34.38
N ILE A 172 5.29 -1.07 -33.28
CA ILE A 172 4.75 0.30 -33.26
C ILE A 172 5.76 1.24 -32.61
N VAL A 173 6.42 0.81 -31.52
CA VAL A 173 7.29 1.64 -30.69
C VAL A 173 8.68 1.01 -30.57
N GLN A 174 9.68 1.86 -30.75
CA GLN A 174 11.06 1.52 -30.42
C GLN A 174 11.31 1.84 -28.95
N VAL A 175 11.70 0.82 -28.16
CA VAL A 175 11.94 0.96 -26.71
C VAL A 175 12.90 2.10 -26.37
N PRO A 176 14.03 2.31 -27.08
CA PRO A 176 14.93 3.43 -26.79
C PRO A 176 14.27 4.80 -26.88
N ASN A 177 13.41 5.04 -27.87
CA ASN A 177 12.72 6.31 -28.04
C ASN A 177 11.73 6.56 -26.87
N LEU A 178 11.01 5.53 -26.47
CA LEU A 178 10.09 5.61 -25.33
C LEU A 178 10.83 5.90 -24.03
N ILE A 179 12.01 5.31 -23.85
CA ILE A 179 12.85 5.56 -22.66
C ILE A 179 13.33 7.02 -22.65
N GLU A 180 13.78 7.54 -23.80
CA GLU A 180 14.22 8.93 -23.93
C GLU A 180 13.09 9.91 -23.60
N GLU A 181 11.90 9.70 -24.15
CA GLU A 181 10.73 10.53 -23.84
C GLU A 181 10.28 10.41 -22.39
N THR A 182 10.35 9.20 -21.82
CA THR A 182 10.06 9.00 -20.41
C THR A 182 11.09 9.69 -19.51
N GLU A 183 12.37 9.70 -19.91
CA GLU A 183 13.41 10.40 -19.17
C GLU A 183 13.23 11.93 -19.23
N LEU A 184 12.85 12.47 -20.40
CA LEU A 184 12.53 13.89 -20.54
C LEU A 184 11.33 14.27 -19.65
N PHE A 185 10.28 13.47 -19.66
CA PHE A 185 9.13 13.65 -18.77
C PHE A 185 9.53 13.61 -17.30
N LEU A 186 10.38 12.67 -16.89
CA LEU A 186 10.85 12.55 -15.50
C LEU A 186 11.70 13.75 -15.07
N ARG A 187 12.55 14.27 -15.94
CA ARG A 187 13.36 15.48 -15.66
C ARG A 187 12.47 16.72 -15.45
N ASP A 188 11.41 16.85 -16.24
CA ASP A 188 10.49 18.00 -16.12
C ASP A 188 9.73 17.94 -14.78
N ILE A 189 9.24 16.79 -14.41
CA ILE A 189 8.44 16.63 -13.18
C ILE A 189 9.29 16.45 -11.91
N GLN A 190 10.59 16.21 -12.00
CA GLN A 190 11.49 16.03 -10.85
C GLN A 190 11.53 17.26 -9.93
N THR A 191 11.31 18.46 -10.47
CA THR A 191 11.20 19.68 -9.66
C THR A 191 10.06 19.62 -8.64
N LYS A 192 9.00 18.85 -8.93
CA LYS A 192 7.85 18.61 -8.06
C LYS A 192 8.14 17.56 -6.98
N TYR A 193 9.08 16.64 -7.25
CA TYR A 193 9.42 15.51 -6.36
C TYR A 193 10.95 15.43 -6.12
N PRO A 194 11.56 16.43 -5.47
CA PRO A 194 13.01 16.56 -5.38
C PRO A 194 13.68 15.46 -4.53
N GLU A 195 12.94 14.82 -3.63
CA GLU A 195 13.46 13.76 -2.76
C GLU A 195 13.35 12.35 -3.37
N ILE A 196 12.73 12.23 -4.54
CA ILE A 196 12.61 10.94 -5.23
C ILE A 196 13.74 10.78 -6.22
N ILE A 197 14.42 9.65 -6.15
CA ILE A 197 15.44 9.24 -7.10
C ILE A 197 14.83 8.22 -8.04
N TYR A 198 14.97 8.43 -9.35
CA TYR A 198 14.54 7.45 -10.34
C TYR A 198 15.72 6.80 -11.05
N SER A 199 15.53 5.58 -11.51
CA SER A 199 16.47 4.90 -12.40
C SER A 199 15.69 3.94 -13.33
N PHE A 200 16.24 3.73 -14.51
CA PHE A 200 15.76 2.69 -15.42
C PHE A 200 16.44 1.37 -15.08
N GLU A 201 15.67 0.27 -15.07
CA GLU A 201 16.15 -1.07 -14.78
C GLU A 201 15.88 -2.03 -15.94
N GLY A 202 16.45 -3.24 -15.87
CA GLY A 202 16.23 -4.25 -16.90
C GLY A 202 16.79 -3.87 -18.28
N GLU A 203 16.04 -4.17 -19.34
CA GLU A 203 16.41 -3.83 -20.73
C GLU A 203 16.51 -2.30 -20.92
N SER A 204 15.72 -1.53 -20.21
CA SER A 204 15.73 -0.08 -20.23
C SER A 204 17.05 0.53 -19.71
N LYS A 205 17.75 -0.15 -18.81
CA LYS A 205 19.05 0.28 -18.27
C LYS A 205 20.16 0.32 -19.31
N GLU A 206 20.18 -0.66 -20.21
CA GLU A 206 21.18 -0.72 -21.29
C GLU A 206 20.94 0.39 -22.32
N ALA A 207 19.67 0.67 -22.64
CA ALA A 207 19.31 1.74 -23.57
C ALA A 207 19.67 3.14 -23.00
N SER A 208 19.41 3.41 -21.72
CA SER A 208 19.75 4.71 -21.11
C SER A 208 21.26 4.96 -20.99
N ARG A 209 22.08 3.92 -20.82
CA ARG A 209 23.56 4.03 -20.76
C ARG A 209 24.18 4.42 -22.09
N THR A 210 23.59 4.01 -23.19
CA THR A 210 24.11 4.32 -24.54
C THR A 210 23.99 5.79 -24.86
N TYR A 211 22.95 6.48 -24.36
CA TYR A 211 22.76 7.91 -24.58
C TYR A 211 23.64 8.83 -23.70
N ASN A 212 23.99 8.40 -22.49
CA ASN A 212 24.85 9.20 -21.60
C ASN A 212 26.35 9.10 -21.93
N SER A 213 26.73 8.35 -22.97
CA SER A 213 28.12 8.15 -23.41
C SER A 213 28.45 8.85 -24.76
N LEU A 214 27.56 9.64 -25.32
CA LEU A 214 27.71 10.50 -26.49
C LEU A 214 27.66 11.96 -26.07
#